data_beddf6c4e83b52b63b00c9d22f8c3545
#
_entry.id   beddf6c4e83b52b63b00c9d22f8c3545
#
_cell.length_a   1.000
_cell.length_b   1.000
_cell.length_c   1.000
_cell.angle_alpha   90.00
_cell.angle_beta   90.00
_cell.angle_gamma   90.00
#
_symmetry.space_group_name_H-M   'P 1'
#
loop_
_entity.id
_entity.type
_entity.pdbx_description
1 polymer ?
#
loop_
_entity_poly.entity_id
_entity_poly.type
_entity_poly.pdbx_seq_one_letter_code
_entity_poly.pdbx_strand_id
1 'polypeptide(L)'
;MKLLAPIFLIAALATTTAQGRDSRLHLDFAEAVRSGLADGTLDGSVSFHLAGAATPAISKRHGAANSNRKTNALNKSDEEACRWVLMSVLVAMQDQARSQGANAVVDITSNYKKQEFSSSTQYECAAGAIMAGVALKGTYATVSR
;
A
#
# COMPACT_ATOMS: atom_id res chain seq x y z
N MET A 1 17.47 -21.54 69.57
CA MET A 1 17.14 -22.11 68.25
C MET A 1 16.73 -20.97 67.37
N LYS A 2 17.60 -20.57 66.47
CA LYS A 2 17.27 -19.53 65.44
C LYS A 2 16.94 -20.24 64.14
N LEU A 3 15.67 -20.19 63.73
CA LEU A 3 15.23 -20.69 62.47
C LEU A 3 15.57 -19.65 61.39
N LEU A 4 16.49 -19.98 60.47
CA LEU A 4 16.80 -19.23 59.29
C LEU A 4 15.80 -19.66 58.19
N ALA A 5 14.91 -18.77 57.78
CA ALA A 5 14.05 -18.99 56.63
C ALA A 5 14.82 -18.68 55.34
N PRO A 6 14.77 -19.54 54.34
CA PRO A 6 15.40 -19.25 53.06
C PRO A 6 14.53 -18.24 52.29
N ILE A 7 15.12 -17.12 51.90
CA ILE A 7 14.52 -16.16 50.98
C ILE A 7 14.67 -16.74 49.58
N PHE A 8 13.57 -17.19 49.01
CA PHE A 8 13.51 -17.53 47.56
C PHE A 8 13.43 -16.24 46.76
N LEU A 9 14.54 -15.91 46.13
CA LEU A 9 14.57 -14.82 45.12
C LEU A 9 13.96 -15.34 43.82
N ILE A 10 12.71 -14.98 43.57
CA ILE A 10 12.06 -15.26 42.28
C ILE A 10 12.59 -14.25 41.29
N ALA A 11 13.50 -14.68 40.43
CA ALA A 11 13.92 -13.90 39.29
C ALA A 11 12.78 -13.88 38.24
N ALA A 12 12.06 -12.78 38.14
CA ALA A 12 11.10 -12.55 37.07
C ALA A 12 11.87 -12.39 35.76
N LEU A 13 11.87 -13.40 34.91
CA LEU A 13 12.31 -13.28 33.54
C LEU A 13 11.27 -12.41 32.79
N ALA A 14 11.62 -11.16 32.55
CA ALA A 14 10.88 -10.31 31.64
C ALA A 14 11.12 -10.83 30.22
N THR A 15 10.16 -11.57 29.69
CA THR A 15 10.14 -11.93 28.27
C THR A 15 9.78 -10.68 27.48
N THR A 16 10.77 -10.00 26.92
CA THR A 16 10.54 -8.95 25.94
C THR A 16 10.07 -9.63 24.66
N THR A 17 8.79 -9.58 24.39
CA THR A 17 8.27 -9.94 23.05
C THR A 17 8.79 -8.91 22.07
N ALA A 18 9.72 -9.33 21.19
CA ALA A 18 10.14 -8.50 20.06
C ALA A 18 8.93 -8.36 19.12
N GLN A 19 8.28 -7.19 19.14
CA GLN A 19 7.25 -6.87 18.15
C GLN A 19 7.94 -6.48 16.85
N GLY A 20 7.56 -7.14 15.75
CA GLY A 20 8.01 -6.75 14.42
C GLY A 20 7.58 -5.30 14.12
N ARG A 21 8.46 -4.54 13.43
CA ARG A 21 8.14 -3.18 12.98
C ARG A 21 6.99 -3.22 11.98
N ASP A 22 5.98 -2.38 12.16
CA ASP A 22 4.85 -2.16 11.25
C ASP A 22 4.61 -0.66 11.18
N SER A 23 5.36 0.00 10.29
CA SER A 23 5.25 1.44 10.08
C SER A 23 4.30 1.72 8.93
N ARG A 24 3.42 2.71 9.10
CA ARG A 24 2.51 3.18 8.05
C ARG A 24 3.07 4.48 7.49
N LEU A 25 3.49 4.42 6.22
CA LEU A 25 3.97 5.58 5.50
C LEU A 25 2.86 6.13 4.60
N HIS A 26 2.76 7.44 4.55
CA HIS A 26 1.87 8.14 3.62
C HIS A 26 2.74 8.89 2.62
N LEU A 27 2.69 8.46 1.37
CA LEU A 27 3.62 8.89 0.32
C LEU A 27 2.86 9.50 -0.85
N ASP A 28 3.53 10.39 -1.59
CA ASP A 28 2.95 11.09 -2.73
C ASP A 28 2.61 10.12 -3.86
N PHE A 29 1.34 10.05 -4.19
CA PHE A 29 0.83 9.14 -5.21
C PHE A 29 1.14 9.63 -6.63
N ALA A 30 0.94 10.92 -6.90
CA ALA A 30 1.16 11.47 -8.22
C ALA A 30 2.65 11.40 -8.63
N GLU A 31 3.57 11.63 -7.69
CA GLU A 31 4.99 11.49 -7.93
C GLU A 31 5.35 10.05 -8.29
N ALA A 32 4.84 9.08 -7.55
CA ALA A 32 5.08 7.67 -7.81
C ALA A 32 4.56 7.24 -9.18
N VAL A 33 3.36 7.69 -9.57
CA VAL A 33 2.79 7.41 -10.90
C VAL A 33 3.66 8.04 -12.00
N ARG A 34 4.09 9.29 -11.85
CA ARG A 34 4.98 9.94 -12.82
C ARG A 34 6.30 9.17 -12.98
N SER A 35 6.88 8.72 -11.87
CA SER A 35 8.10 7.89 -11.89
C SER A 35 7.89 6.59 -12.66
N GLY A 36 6.78 5.91 -12.42
CA GLY A 36 6.43 4.68 -13.14
C GLY A 36 6.19 4.87 -14.63
N LEU A 37 5.63 6.01 -15.03
CA LEU A 37 5.47 6.38 -16.43
C LEU A 37 6.84 6.71 -17.07
N ALA A 38 7.69 7.43 -16.35
CA ALA A 38 9.01 7.83 -16.87
C ALA A 38 9.95 6.65 -17.12
N ASP A 39 9.92 5.63 -16.25
CA ASP A 39 10.76 4.44 -16.39
C ASP A 39 10.13 3.31 -17.23
N GLY A 40 8.91 3.50 -17.70
CA GLY A 40 8.20 2.53 -18.55
C GLY A 40 7.51 1.39 -17.79
N THR A 41 7.50 1.39 -16.46
CA THR A 41 6.75 0.41 -15.65
C THR A 41 5.26 0.52 -15.91
N LEU A 42 4.75 1.75 -16.05
CA LEU A 42 3.40 2.06 -16.49
C LEU A 42 3.43 2.56 -17.94
N ASP A 43 2.47 2.14 -18.75
CA ASP A 43 2.44 2.47 -20.19
C ASP A 43 1.56 3.68 -20.56
N GLY A 44 0.87 4.26 -19.56
CA GLY A 44 0.00 5.42 -19.77
C GLY A 44 -1.38 5.08 -20.37
N SER A 45 -1.67 3.82 -20.65
CA SER A 45 -2.99 3.40 -21.18
C SER A 45 -4.12 3.56 -20.16
N VAL A 46 -3.78 3.57 -18.87
CA VAL A 46 -4.71 3.68 -17.75
C VAL A 46 -4.27 4.82 -16.85
N SER A 47 -5.17 5.73 -16.54
CA SER A 47 -4.94 6.78 -15.56
C SER A 47 -5.45 6.35 -14.17
N PHE A 48 -4.78 6.83 -13.13
CA PHE A 48 -5.08 6.49 -11.75
C PHE A 48 -5.48 7.74 -10.98
N HIS A 49 -6.63 7.70 -10.31
CA HIS A 49 -7.20 8.86 -9.63
C HIS A 49 -7.59 8.51 -8.20
N LEU A 50 -6.95 9.17 -7.24
CA LEU A 50 -7.30 9.03 -5.83
C LEU A 50 -8.70 9.61 -5.55
N ALA A 51 -9.40 9.03 -4.59
CA ALA A 51 -10.65 9.58 -4.08
C ALA A 51 -10.45 11.02 -3.59
N GLY A 52 -11.32 11.93 -4.00
CA GLY A 52 -11.23 13.34 -3.67
C GLY A 52 -10.28 14.16 -4.54
N ALA A 53 -9.48 13.54 -5.40
CA ALA A 53 -8.69 14.24 -6.40
C ALA A 53 -9.52 14.60 -7.64
N ALA A 54 -9.05 15.57 -8.42
CA ALA A 54 -9.68 15.90 -9.69
C ALA A 54 -9.68 14.67 -10.62
N THR A 55 -10.86 14.32 -11.12
CA THR A 55 -11.06 13.17 -12.00
C THR A 55 -11.76 13.64 -13.28
N PRO A 56 -11.30 13.23 -14.47
CA PRO A 56 -12.03 13.51 -15.71
C PRO A 56 -13.46 12.95 -15.67
N ALA A 57 -14.33 13.46 -16.54
CA ALA A 57 -15.71 12.98 -16.60
C ALA A 57 -15.75 11.46 -16.87
N ILE A 58 -16.49 10.75 -16.05
CA ILE A 58 -16.66 9.29 -16.13
C ILE A 58 -17.85 9.01 -17.05
N SER A 59 -17.61 8.29 -18.16
CA SER A 59 -18.68 7.86 -19.06
C SER A 59 -19.25 6.50 -18.70
N LYS A 60 -18.44 5.64 -18.07
CA LYS A 60 -18.86 4.28 -17.67
C LYS A 60 -18.04 3.77 -16.48
N ARG A 61 -18.70 3.12 -15.55
CA ARG A 61 -18.08 2.35 -14.45
C ARG A 61 -18.15 0.87 -14.81
N HIS A 62 -17.02 0.16 -14.73
CA HIS A 62 -16.94 -1.24 -15.16
C HIS A 62 -16.97 -2.23 -13.99
N GLY A 63 -16.67 -1.79 -12.77
CA GLY A 63 -16.69 -2.65 -11.60
C GLY A 63 -15.59 -2.32 -10.59
N ALA A 64 -15.62 -3.03 -9.46
CA ALA A 64 -14.69 -2.82 -8.37
C ALA A 64 -13.26 -3.19 -8.75
N ALA A 65 -12.31 -2.36 -8.34
CA ALA A 65 -10.89 -2.59 -8.45
C ALA A 65 -10.31 -2.90 -7.08
N ASN A 66 -9.54 -3.97 -6.98
CA ASN A 66 -8.80 -4.34 -5.78
C ASN A 66 -7.44 -4.90 -6.19
N SER A 67 -6.39 -4.46 -5.54
CA SER A 67 -5.08 -5.07 -5.67
C SER A 67 -4.32 -4.94 -4.36
N ASN A 68 -3.75 -6.05 -3.90
CA ASN A 68 -2.96 -6.13 -2.69
C ASN A 68 -1.68 -6.89 -3.02
N ARG A 69 -0.54 -6.25 -2.81
CA ARG A 69 0.78 -6.82 -3.10
C ARG A 69 1.73 -6.59 -1.93
N LYS A 70 2.69 -7.48 -1.82
CA LYS A 70 3.81 -7.37 -0.88
C LYS A 70 5.11 -7.55 -1.63
N THR A 71 6.17 -6.92 -1.14
CA THR A 71 7.53 -7.08 -1.66
C THR A 71 8.52 -7.29 -0.53
N ASN A 72 9.67 -7.88 -0.85
CA ASN A 72 10.79 -7.99 0.06
C ASN A 72 11.39 -6.58 0.30
N ALA A 73 11.53 -6.20 1.57
CA ALA A 73 12.07 -4.91 1.99
C ALA A 73 13.52 -4.99 2.49
N LEU A 74 14.14 -6.18 2.48
CA LEU A 74 15.53 -6.34 2.94
C LEU A 74 16.49 -5.53 2.05
N ASN A 75 17.40 -4.81 2.70
CA ASN A 75 18.41 -3.95 2.05
C ASN A 75 17.82 -2.80 1.20
N LYS A 76 16.56 -2.43 1.45
CA LYS A 76 15.90 -1.29 0.83
C LYS A 76 15.45 -0.30 1.88
N SER A 77 15.43 0.99 1.54
CA SER A 77 14.71 1.97 2.34
C SER A 77 13.21 1.68 2.31
N ASP A 78 12.47 2.16 3.30
CA ASP A 78 11.02 2.01 3.34
C ASP A 78 10.37 2.63 2.09
N GLU A 79 10.82 3.81 1.67
CA GLU A 79 10.32 4.50 0.48
C GLU A 79 10.59 3.71 -0.80
N GLU A 80 11.77 3.13 -0.93
CA GLU A 80 12.13 2.31 -2.08
C GLU A 80 11.26 1.05 -2.15
N ALA A 81 11.12 0.32 -1.05
CA ALA A 81 10.27 -0.87 -0.98
C ALA A 81 8.79 -0.51 -1.25
N CYS A 82 8.31 0.60 -0.69
CA CYS A 82 6.96 1.09 -0.91
C CYS A 82 6.70 1.47 -2.37
N ARG A 83 7.67 2.08 -3.05
CA ARG A 83 7.56 2.40 -4.48
C ARG A 83 7.47 1.13 -5.32
N TRP A 84 8.30 0.14 -5.04
CA TRP A 84 8.27 -1.15 -5.73
C TRP A 84 6.92 -1.83 -5.61
N VAL A 85 6.39 -1.91 -4.39
CA VAL A 85 5.11 -2.60 -4.17
C VAL A 85 3.94 -1.81 -4.73
N LEU A 86 3.96 -0.48 -4.69
CA LEU A 86 2.94 0.33 -5.35
C LEU A 86 2.93 0.07 -6.86
N MET A 87 4.09 0.04 -7.50
CA MET A 87 4.16 -0.24 -8.94
C MET A 87 3.58 -1.62 -9.27
N SER A 88 3.86 -2.63 -8.44
CA SER A 88 3.25 -3.95 -8.62
C SER A 88 1.72 -3.91 -8.54
N VAL A 89 1.17 -3.13 -7.62
CA VAL A 89 -0.28 -2.91 -7.49
C VAL A 89 -0.84 -2.20 -8.74
N LEU A 90 -0.18 -1.13 -9.19
CA LEU A 90 -0.66 -0.33 -10.31
C LEU A 90 -0.56 -1.09 -11.65
N VAL A 91 0.50 -1.87 -11.86
CA VAL A 91 0.62 -2.73 -13.05
C VAL A 91 -0.52 -3.74 -13.09
N ALA A 92 -0.82 -4.40 -11.97
CA ALA A 92 -1.94 -5.33 -11.90
C ALA A 92 -3.29 -4.65 -12.20
N MET A 93 -3.50 -3.45 -11.68
CA MET A 93 -4.71 -2.66 -11.98
C MET A 93 -4.74 -2.21 -13.43
N GLN A 94 -3.61 -1.78 -14.01
CA GLN A 94 -3.51 -1.41 -15.41
C GLN A 94 -3.91 -2.56 -16.33
N ASP A 95 -3.38 -3.75 -16.10
CA ASP A 95 -3.67 -4.94 -16.88
C ASP A 95 -5.15 -5.33 -16.78
N GLN A 96 -5.71 -5.30 -15.57
CA GLN A 96 -7.11 -5.61 -15.35
C GLN A 96 -8.05 -4.56 -15.96
N ALA A 97 -7.73 -3.29 -15.85
CA ALA A 97 -8.48 -2.21 -16.49
C ALA A 97 -8.55 -2.40 -18.02
N ARG A 98 -7.41 -2.68 -18.63
CA ARG A 98 -7.33 -2.94 -20.07
C ARG A 98 -8.18 -4.14 -20.49
N SER A 99 -8.14 -5.22 -19.72
CA SER A 99 -8.93 -6.42 -20.02
C SER A 99 -10.44 -6.17 -19.96
N GLN A 100 -10.87 -5.15 -19.21
CA GLN A 100 -12.28 -4.76 -19.09
C GLN A 100 -12.68 -3.63 -20.06
N GLY A 101 -11.77 -3.15 -20.88
CA GLY A 101 -12.03 -2.00 -21.75
C GLY A 101 -12.07 -0.66 -21.02
N ALA A 102 -11.54 -0.60 -19.78
CA ALA A 102 -11.42 0.62 -19.01
C ALA A 102 -10.11 1.36 -19.35
N ASN A 103 -10.10 2.67 -19.19
CA ASN A 103 -8.91 3.51 -19.35
C ASN A 103 -8.53 4.26 -18.07
N ALA A 104 -9.20 3.96 -16.98
CA ALA A 104 -8.93 4.58 -15.68
C ALA A 104 -9.26 3.65 -14.50
N VAL A 105 -8.62 3.93 -13.38
CA VAL A 105 -9.04 3.49 -12.06
C VAL A 105 -9.34 4.75 -11.26
N VAL A 106 -10.54 4.86 -10.74
CA VAL A 106 -11.03 6.06 -10.04
C VAL A 106 -11.42 5.75 -8.62
N ASP A 107 -11.61 6.78 -7.79
CA ASP A 107 -11.99 6.66 -6.38
C ASP A 107 -11.04 5.77 -5.58
N ILE A 108 -9.75 5.86 -5.87
CA ILE A 108 -8.73 5.02 -5.24
C ILE A 108 -8.53 5.42 -3.80
N THR A 109 -8.60 4.44 -2.90
CA THR A 109 -8.20 4.53 -1.50
C THR A 109 -7.25 3.39 -1.15
N SER A 110 -6.44 3.57 -0.13
CA SER A 110 -5.64 2.49 0.44
C SER A 110 -6.50 1.65 1.39
N ASN A 111 -6.28 0.35 1.41
CA ASN A 111 -7.11 -0.59 2.18
C ASN A 111 -6.29 -1.75 2.77
N TYR A 112 -5.10 -1.45 3.27
CA TYR A 112 -4.23 -2.46 3.84
C TYR A 112 -4.83 -3.06 5.12
N LYS A 113 -4.90 -4.38 5.20
CA LYS A 113 -5.56 -5.12 6.30
C LYS A 113 -7.01 -4.64 6.52
N LYS A 114 -7.70 -4.26 5.46
CA LYS A 114 -9.08 -3.74 5.49
C LYS A 114 -9.26 -2.47 6.32
N GLN A 115 -8.19 -1.72 6.52
CA GLN A 115 -8.20 -0.41 7.16
C GLN A 115 -8.07 0.66 6.09
N GLU A 116 -9.17 1.37 5.82
CA GLU A 116 -9.20 2.38 4.77
C GLU A 116 -8.42 3.62 5.18
N PHE A 117 -7.55 4.06 4.27
CA PHE A 117 -6.92 5.37 4.30
C PHE A 117 -7.27 6.09 3.01
N SER A 118 -7.95 7.23 3.12
CA SER A 118 -8.36 8.07 1.99
C SER A 118 -7.64 9.41 2.03
N SER A 119 -7.00 9.74 0.92
CA SER A 119 -6.33 11.02 0.72
C SER A 119 -6.40 11.39 -0.76
N SER A 120 -6.55 12.67 -1.05
CA SER A 120 -6.52 13.18 -2.43
C SER A 120 -5.11 13.28 -3.01
N THR A 121 -4.06 13.05 -2.22
CA THR A 121 -2.65 13.22 -2.64
C THR A 121 -1.75 12.04 -2.29
N GLN A 122 -2.07 11.25 -1.29
CA GLN A 122 -1.17 10.22 -0.74
C GLN A 122 -1.79 8.82 -0.78
N TYR A 123 -0.91 7.82 -0.88
CA TYR A 123 -1.26 6.43 -0.62
C TYR A 123 -0.60 5.94 0.67
N GLU A 124 -1.14 4.88 1.26
CA GLU A 124 -0.57 4.25 2.43
C GLU A 124 0.23 3.01 2.04
N CYS A 125 1.41 2.88 2.64
CA CYS A 125 2.26 1.70 2.55
C CYS A 125 2.59 1.21 3.95
N ALA A 126 2.44 -0.09 4.17
CA ALA A 126 2.90 -0.73 5.40
C ALA A 126 4.33 -1.21 5.20
N ALA A 127 5.26 -0.68 5.98
CA ALA A 127 6.67 -1.03 5.88
C ALA A 127 7.14 -1.74 7.15
N GLY A 128 7.69 -2.92 6.97
CA GLY A 128 8.33 -3.71 8.02
C GLY A 128 9.82 -3.91 7.76
N ALA A 129 10.49 -4.65 8.64
CA ALA A 129 11.91 -4.97 8.49
C ALA A 129 12.18 -5.89 7.29
N ILE A 130 11.24 -6.76 6.94
CA ILE A 130 11.40 -7.80 5.93
C ILE A 130 10.50 -7.57 4.71
N MET A 131 9.31 -7.02 4.91
CA MET A 131 8.28 -6.89 3.87
C MET A 131 7.65 -5.50 3.88
N ALA A 132 7.28 -5.02 2.70
CA ALA A 132 6.41 -3.87 2.53
C ALA A 132 5.15 -4.27 1.76
N GLY A 133 4.01 -3.66 2.08
CA GLY A 133 2.74 -3.98 1.48
C GLY A 133 1.92 -2.75 1.12
N VAL A 134 1.24 -2.80 -0.01
CA VAL A 134 0.25 -1.81 -0.46
C VAL A 134 -1.01 -2.54 -0.88
N ALA A 135 -2.14 -2.07 -0.42
CA ALA A 135 -3.44 -2.49 -0.88
C ALA A 135 -4.23 -1.27 -1.34
N LEU A 136 -4.70 -1.29 -2.56
CA LEU A 136 -5.56 -0.25 -3.13
C LEU A 136 -6.90 -0.85 -3.53
N LYS A 137 -7.95 -0.05 -3.38
CA LYS A 137 -9.27 -0.32 -3.94
C LYS A 137 -9.79 0.91 -4.69
N GLY A 138 -10.68 0.69 -5.61
CA GLY A 138 -11.28 1.74 -6.41
C GLY A 138 -12.31 1.17 -7.37
N THR A 139 -12.49 1.83 -8.49
CA THR A 139 -13.43 1.43 -9.53
C THR A 139 -12.75 1.54 -10.90
N TYR A 140 -12.82 0.48 -11.70
CA TYR A 140 -12.44 0.55 -13.11
C TYR A 140 -13.47 1.40 -13.87
N ALA A 141 -13.00 2.32 -14.70
CA ALA A 141 -13.87 3.25 -15.38
C ALA A 141 -13.34 3.63 -16.76
N THR A 142 -14.24 4.11 -17.60
CA THR A 142 -13.89 4.84 -18.82
C THR A 142 -14.12 6.33 -18.55
N VAL A 143 -13.07 7.11 -18.77
CA VAL A 143 -13.08 8.57 -18.59
C VAL A 143 -12.77 9.27 -19.90
N SER A 144 -13.16 10.53 -19.98
CA SER A 144 -12.80 11.40 -21.11
C SER A 144 -11.30 11.70 -21.10
N ARG A 145 -10.68 11.82 -22.26
CA ARG A 145 -9.28 12.21 -22.46
C ARG A 145 -9.20 13.55 -23.16
#